data_5ce867a51a7a116d3f6c6d9ec1110ff8
#
_entry.id   5ce867a51a7a116d3f6c6d9ec1110ff8
#
_cell.length_a   1.000
_cell.length_b   1.000
_cell.length_c   1.000
_cell.angle_alpha   90.00
_cell.angle_beta   90.00
_cell.angle_gamma   90.00
#
_symmetry.space_group_name_H-M   'P 1'
#
loop_
_entity.id
_entity.type
_entity.pdbx_description
1 polymer ?
#
loop_
_entity_poly.entity_id
_entity_poly.type
_entity_poly.pdbx_seq_one_letter_code
_entity_poly.pdbx_strand_id
1 'polypeptide(L)'
;MRTPQQHNEKKIEIMEKCFECYAENGLTGTGIKALAKACDCTTGNLYVYFNNLDVLIIESTAYCMAKVEDEFMAKAPHNLKDVMRFIEEIPYWTAEKHGKKYRLMYQIYTHPKYIEYGKKFFEGVNERYTAYAKLLEPQIGIPYMVIVCISYLHFRPCMCPLRYV
;
A
#
# COMPACT_ATOMS: atom_id res chain seq x y z
N MET A 1 -2.59 -30.48 14.28
CA MET A 1 -2.31 -29.08 14.69
C MET A 1 -1.38 -28.47 13.65
N ARG A 2 -1.62 -27.23 13.19
CA ARG A 2 -0.67 -26.54 12.30
C ARG A 2 0.57 -26.14 13.07
N THR A 3 1.74 -26.18 12.43
CA THR A 3 2.96 -25.62 13.00
C THR A 3 2.85 -24.07 13.06
N PRO A 4 3.65 -23.38 13.90
CA PRO A 4 3.68 -21.91 13.92
C PRO A 4 3.94 -21.29 12.55
N GLN A 5 4.81 -21.91 11.75
CA GLN A 5 5.11 -21.48 10.38
C GLN A 5 3.88 -21.60 9.47
N GLN A 6 3.22 -22.76 9.46
CA GLN A 6 1.99 -22.97 8.67
C GLN A 6 0.85 -22.04 9.10
N HIS A 7 0.80 -21.67 10.38
CA HIS A 7 -0.17 -20.70 10.88
C HIS A 7 0.11 -19.30 10.32
N ASN A 8 1.37 -18.86 10.30
CA ASN A 8 1.77 -17.57 9.75
C ASN A 8 1.56 -17.50 8.23
N GLU A 9 1.94 -18.55 7.49
CA GLU A 9 1.70 -18.65 6.04
C GLU A 9 0.20 -18.52 5.71
N LYS A 10 -0.65 -19.19 6.48
CA LYS A 10 -2.11 -19.10 6.29
C LYS A 10 -2.65 -17.71 6.66
N LYS A 11 -2.11 -17.05 7.68
CA LYS A 11 -2.46 -15.67 8.02
C LYS A 11 -2.13 -14.73 6.86
N ILE A 12 -0.96 -14.87 6.24
CA ILE A 12 -0.53 -14.09 5.09
C ILE A 12 -1.47 -14.31 3.89
N GLU A 13 -1.77 -15.56 3.57
CA GLU A 13 -2.72 -15.89 2.49
C GLU A 13 -4.09 -15.22 2.69
N ILE A 14 -4.60 -15.24 3.93
CA ILE A 14 -5.86 -14.58 4.28
C ILE A 14 -5.75 -13.07 4.08
N MET A 15 -4.67 -12.44 4.55
CA MET A 15 -4.46 -11.00 4.37
C MET A 15 -4.47 -10.59 2.89
N GLU A 16 -3.76 -11.34 2.04
CA GLU A 16 -3.70 -11.06 0.60
C GLU A 16 -5.07 -11.21 -0.07
N LYS A 17 -5.78 -12.31 0.17
CA LYS A 17 -7.11 -12.56 -0.40
C LYS A 17 -8.16 -11.55 0.09
N CYS A 18 -8.12 -11.17 1.37
CA CYS A 18 -9.03 -10.17 1.91
C CYS A 18 -8.76 -8.78 1.33
N PHE A 19 -7.48 -8.39 1.22
CA PHE A 19 -7.10 -7.11 0.62
C PHE A 19 -7.54 -7.01 -0.84
N GLU A 20 -7.31 -8.05 -1.65
CA GLU A 20 -7.78 -8.10 -3.05
C GLU A 20 -9.32 -8.04 -3.12
N CYS A 21 -10.03 -8.76 -2.24
CA CYS A 21 -11.48 -8.71 -2.18
C CYS A 21 -12.01 -7.30 -1.89
N TYR A 22 -11.38 -6.58 -0.96
CA TYR A 22 -11.70 -5.17 -0.68
C TYR A 22 -11.32 -4.24 -1.85
N ALA A 23 -10.19 -4.47 -2.51
CA ALA A 23 -9.74 -3.66 -3.64
C ALA A 23 -10.69 -3.76 -4.85
N GLU A 24 -11.28 -4.95 -5.05
CA GLU A 24 -12.24 -5.19 -6.13
C GLU A 24 -13.64 -4.65 -5.82
N ASN A 25 -14.15 -4.88 -4.61
CA ASN A 25 -15.55 -4.64 -4.26
C ASN A 25 -15.79 -3.37 -3.43
N GLY A 26 -14.71 -2.72 -2.99
CA GLY A 26 -14.75 -1.56 -2.09
C GLY A 26 -14.94 -1.93 -0.62
N LEU A 27 -14.58 -0.98 0.25
CA LEU A 27 -14.62 -1.17 1.70
C LEU A 27 -16.05 -1.36 2.22
N THR A 28 -17.00 -0.58 1.72
CA THR A 28 -18.42 -0.62 2.16
C THR A 28 -19.20 -1.78 1.57
N GLY A 29 -18.78 -2.29 0.40
CA GLY A 29 -19.45 -3.42 -0.28
C GLY A 29 -19.01 -4.80 0.20
N THR A 30 -17.96 -4.88 1.06
CA THR A 30 -17.32 -6.14 1.42
C THR A 30 -17.57 -6.50 2.88
N GLY A 31 -18.52 -7.38 3.13
CA GLY A 31 -18.80 -7.92 4.47
C GLY A 31 -18.00 -9.18 4.79
N ILE A 32 -18.01 -9.60 6.07
CA ILE A 32 -17.26 -10.77 6.57
C ILE A 32 -17.56 -12.07 5.80
N LYS A 33 -18.79 -12.26 5.30
CA LYS A 33 -19.15 -13.45 4.51
C LYS A 33 -18.46 -13.46 3.14
N ALA A 34 -18.31 -12.29 2.50
CA ALA A 34 -17.59 -12.17 1.24
C ALA A 34 -16.10 -12.46 1.42
N LEU A 35 -15.50 -11.97 2.51
CA LEU A 35 -14.10 -12.25 2.86
C LEU A 35 -13.86 -13.73 3.13
N ALA A 36 -14.72 -14.36 3.93
CA ALA A 36 -14.62 -15.78 4.21
C ALA A 36 -14.72 -16.63 2.92
N LYS A 37 -15.64 -16.27 2.01
CA LYS A 37 -15.74 -16.89 0.69
C LYS A 37 -14.49 -16.70 -0.15
N ALA A 38 -13.92 -15.48 -0.19
CA ALA A 38 -12.68 -15.20 -0.92
C ALA A 38 -11.48 -16.01 -0.39
N CYS A 39 -11.47 -16.32 0.92
CA CYS A 39 -10.42 -17.10 1.58
C CYS A 39 -10.66 -18.61 1.61
N ASP A 40 -11.74 -19.11 0.98
CA ASP A 40 -12.17 -20.51 1.05
C ASP A 40 -12.26 -21.04 2.48
N CYS A 41 -12.87 -20.24 3.38
CA CYS A 41 -12.96 -20.57 4.79
C CYS A 41 -14.30 -20.11 5.40
N THR A 42 -14.53 -20.46 6.65
CA THR A 42 -15.68 -19.97 7.44
C THR A 42 -15.38 -18.62 8.07
N THR A 43 -16.40 -17.84 8.42
CA THR A 43 -16.24 -16.59 9.17
C THR A 43 -15.54 -16.82 10.52
N GLY A 44 -15.86 -17.94 11.21
CA GLY A 44 -15.17 -18.31 12.44
C GLY A 44 -13.67 -18.56 12.25
N ASN A 45 -13.29 -19.09 11.09
CA ASN A 45 -11.87 -19.33 10.80
C ASN A 45 -11.10 -17.99 10.61
N LEU A 46 -11.71 -16.94 10.09
CA LEU A 46 -11.09 -15.62 10.03
C LEU A 46 -10.78 -15.07 11.44
N TYR A 47 -11.68 -15.28 12.38
CA TYR A 47 -11.51 -14.84 13.78
C TYR A 47 -10.47 -15.65 14.56
N VAL A 48 -10.01 -16.80 14.05
CA VAL A 48 -8.84 -17.51 14.59
C VAL A 48 -7.54 -16.72 14.36
N TYR A 49 -7.48 -15.95 13.25
CA TYR A 49 -6.29 -15.20 12.85
C TYR A 49 -6.36 -13.72 13.22
N PHE A 50 -7.55 -13.15 13.31
CA PHE A 50 -7.76 -11.71 13.53
C PHE A 50 -8.85 -11.48 14.57
N ASN A 51 -8.55 -10.72 15.61
CA ASN A 51 -9.47 -10.45 16.72
C ASN A 51 -10.79 -9.80 16.27
N ASN A 52 -10.74 -9.00 15.21
CA ASN A 52 -11.91 -8.34 14.61
C ASN A 52 -11.59 -7.90 13.16
N LEU A 53 -12.62 -7.38 12.46
CA LEU A 53 -12.47 -6.90 11.08
C LEU A 53 -11.55 -5.69 10.95
N ASP A 54 -11.46 -4.83 11.95
CA ASP A 54 -10.57 -3.66 11.90
C ASP A 54 -9.10 -4.08 11.87
N VAL A 55 -8.76 -5.05 12.73
CA VAL A 55 -7.41 -5.64 12.75
C VAL A 55 -7.11 -6.30 11.40
N LEU A 56 -8.05 -7.08 10.85
CA LEU A 56 -7.90 -7.68 9.53
C LEU A 56 -7.64 -6.63 8.45
N ILE A 57 -8.46 -5.57 8.40
CA ILE A 57 -8.34 -4.49 7.39
C ILE A 57 -6.97 -3.82 7.51
N ILE A 58 -6.56 -3.43 8.72
CA ILE A 58 -5.31 -2.69 8.95
C ILE A 58 -4.09 -3.56 8.64
N GLU A 59 -4.04 -4.78 9.16
CA GLU A 59 -2.90 -5.68 8.94
C GLU A 59 -2.79 -6.07 7.45
N SER A 60 -3.92 -6.37 6.79
CA SER A 60 -3.94 -6.71 5.36
C SER A 60 -3.47 -5.51 4.50
N THR A 61 -3.92 -4.30 4.83
CA THR A 61 -3.53 -3.10 4.10
C THR A 61 -2.05 -2.81 4.28
N ALA A 62 -1.55 -2.84 5.52
CA ALA A 62 -0.15 -2.59 5.81
C ALA A 62 0.76 -3.61 5.10
N TYR A 63 0.43 -4.90 5.17
CA TYR A 63 1.20 -5.97 4.55
C TYR A 63 1.21 -5.86 3.01
N CYS A 64 0.03 -5.72 2.40
CA CYS A 64 -0.08 -5.69 0.94
C CYS A 64 0.49 -4.40 0.33
N MET A 65 0.34 -3.26 1.02
CA MET A 65 0.94 -2.02 0.54
C MET A 65 2.45 -2.00 0.72
N ALA A 66 3.01 -2.63 1.76
CA ALA A 66 4.47 -2.81 1.87
C ALA A 66 5.03 -3.58 0.67
N LYS A 67 4.34 -4.63 0.19
CA LYS A 67 4.75 -5.36 -1.04
C LYS A 67 4.68 -4.47 -2.29
N VAL A 68 3.65 -3.62 -2.41
CA VAL A 68 3.55 -2.66 -3.53
C VAL A 68 4.70 -1.66 -3.48
N GLU A 69 5.04 -1.14 -2.29
CA GLU A 69 6.17 -0.25 -2.09
C GLU A 69 7.52 -0.92 -2.43
N ASP A 70 7.69 -2.19 -2.07
CA ASP A 70 8.90 -2.96 -2.42
C ASP A 70 9.02 -3.16 -3.94
N GLU A 71 7.92 -3.45 -4.64
CA GLU A 71 7.90 -3.51 -6.11
C GLU A 71 8.24 -2.16 -6.75
N PHE A 72 7.74 -1.06 -6.18
CA PHE A 72 8.05 0.29 -6.62
C PHE A 72 9.55 0.61 -6.44
N MET A 73 10.08 0.34 -5.24
CA MET A 73 11.50 0.58 -4.94
C MET A 73 12.44 -0.29 -5.77
N ALA A 74 12.03 -1.51 -6.13
CA ALA A 74 12.79 -2.38 -7.02
C ALA A 74 12.92 -1.83 -8.46
N LYS A 75 12.00 -0.94 -8.87
CA LYS A 75 12.04 -0.24 -10.16
C LYS A 75 12.78 1.11 -10.10
N ALA A 76 13.08 1.57 -8.90
CA ALA A 76 13.67 2.89 -8.69
C ALA A 76 15.05 3.01 -9.37
N PRO A 77 15.28 4.06 -10.17
CA PRO A 77 16.49 4.21 -11.00
C PRO A 77 17.69 4.64 -10.17
N HIS A 78 18.89 4.37 -10.72
CA HIS A 78 20.16 4.71 -10.09
C HIS A 78 20.97 5.80 -10.84
N ASN A 79 20.44 6.34 -11.94
CA ASN A 79 21.10 7.40 -12.72
C ASN A 79 20.06 8.40 -13.27
N LEU A 80 20.53 9.60 -13.62
CA LEU A 80 19.67 10.72 -14.04
C LEU A 80 18.80 10.39 -15.27
N LYS A 81 19.37 9.71 -16.27
CA LYS A 81 18.62 9.37 -17.49
C LYS A 81 17.42 8.47 -17.20
N ASP A 82 17.65 7.48 -16.35
CA ASP A 82 16.59 6.54 -15.96
C ASP A 82 15.59 7.19 -14.98
N VAL A 83 16.03 8.18 -14.18
CA VAL A 83 15.11 8.97 -13.33
C VAL A 83 14.07 9.69 -14.17
N MET A 84 14.46 10.35 -15.26
CA MET A 84 13.51 11.08 -16.11
C MET A 84 12.49 10.13 -16.74
N ARG A 85 12.97 9.02 -17.30
CA ARG A 85 12.08 7.99 -17.85
C ARG A 85 11.16 7.39 -16.78
N PHE A 86 11.68 7.10 -15.60
CA PHE A 86 10.91 6.58 -14.48
C PHE A 86 9.79 7.54 -14.07
N ILE A 87 10.06 8.85 -13.98
CA ILE A 87 9.05 9.87 -13.67
C ILE A 87 7.92 9.89 -14.70
N GLU A 88 8.24 9.69 -15.99
CA GLU A 88 7.25 9.64 -17.06
C GLU A 88 6.40 8.37 -17.03
N GLU A 89 7.00 7.21 -16.77
CA GLU A 89 6.36 5.91 -16.87
C GLU A 89 5.63 5.47 -15.60
N ILE A 90 6.15 5.87 -14.42
CA ILE A 90 5.68 5.33 -13.13
C ILE A 90 4.21 5.63 -12.82
N PRO A 91 3.60 6.78 -13.19
CA PRO A 91 2.19 7.03 -12.95
C PRO A 91 1.29 6.06 -13.69
N TYR A 92 1.62 5.76 -14.94
CA TYR A 92 0.86 4.81 -15.78
C TYR A 92 0.97 3.40 -15.22
N TRP A 93 2.19 2.97 -14.91
CA TRP A 93 2.43 1.66 -14.29
C TRP A 93 1.70 1.52 -12.96
N THR A 94 1.75 2.54 -12.11
CA THR A 94 1.06 2.54 -10.81
C THR A 94 -0.45 2.48 -10.98
N ALA A 95 -1.01 3.28 -11.89
CA ALA A 95 -2.44 3.31 -12.15
C ALA A 95 -2.94 1.98 -12.73
N GLU A 96 -2.22 1.42 -13.69
CA GLU A 96 -2.60 0.19 -14.37
C GLU A 96 -2.49 -1.04 -13.44
N LYS A 97 -1.33 -1.19 -12.77
CA LYS A 97 -1.05 -2.39 -11.97
C LYS A 97 -1.64 -2.34 -10.57
N HIS A 98 -1.64 -1.18 -9.93
CA HIS A 98 -1.95 -1.03 -8.50
C HIS A 98 -3.07 -0.02 -8.18
N GLY A 99 -3.72 0.57 -9.19
CA GLY A 99 -4.70 1.65 -8.99
C GLY A 99 -5.83 1.30 -8.02
N LYS A 100 -6.35 0.07 -8.06
CA LYS A 100 -7.39 -0.40 -7.11
C LYS A 100 -6.84 -0.49 -5.69
N LYS A 101 -5.60 -0.96 -5.51
CA LYS A 101 -4.92 -1.10 -4.21
C LYS A 101 -4.66 0.27 -3.58
N TYR A 102 -4.16 1.22 -4.36
CA TYR A 102 -3.96 2.59 -3.89
C TYR A 102 -5.28 3.27 -3.51
N ARG A 103 -6.33 3.12 -4.31
CA ARG A 103 -7.66 3.64 -3.99
C ARG A 103 -8.17 3.10 -2.65
N LEU A 104 -8.08 1.78 -2.45
CA LEU A 104 -8.48 1.15 -1.19
C LEU A 104 -7.63 1.66 -0.02
N MET A 105 -6.30 1.72 -0.18
CA MET A 105 -5.39 2.25 0.84
C MET A 105 -5.79 3.66 1.27
N TYR A 106 -6.07 4.57 0.31
CA TYR A 106 -6.52 5.92 0.63
C TYR A 106 -7.84 5.91 1.37
N GLN A 107 -8.82 5.12 0.95
CA GLN A 107 -10.11 5.01 1.64
C GLN A 107 -9.94 4.57 3.10
N ILE A 108 -9.01 3.65 3.36
CA ILE A 108 -8.75 3.16 4.72
C ILE A 108 -7.95 4.18 5.52
N TYR A 109 -6.82 4.67 5.01
CA TYR A 109 -5.91 5.52 5.77
C TYR A 109 -6.38 6.97 5.95
N THR A 110 -7.35 7.43 5.15
CA THR A 110 -8.01 8.73 5.37
C THR A 110 -9.30 8.61 6.17
N HIS A 111 -9.78 7.39 6.45
CA HIS A 111 -10.96 7.19 7.28
C HIS A 111 -10.67 7.60 8.74
N PRO A 112 -11.55 8.38 9.40
CA PRO A 112 -11.29 8.88 10.77
C PRO A 112 -10.92 7.79 11.77
N LYS A 113 -11.50 6.59 11.64
CA LYS A 113 -11.22 5.45 12.51
C LYS A 113 -9.78 4.90 12.39
N TYR A 114 -9.15 5.07 11.23
CA TYR A 114 -7.86 4.44 10.91
C TYR A 114 -6.75 5.47 10.63
N ILE A 115 -7.03 6.76 10.81
CA ILE A 115 -6.12 7.86 10.40
C ILE A 115 -4.73 7.78 11.04
N GLU A 116 -4.64 7.30 12.27
CA GLU A 116 -3.34 7.16 12.95
C GLU A 116 -2.46 6.06 12.33
N TYR A 117 -3.06 5.01 11.79
CA TYR A 117 -2.35 4.00 11.01
C TYR A 117 -1.87 4.58 9.68
N GLY A 118 -2.71 5.39 9.04
CA GLY A 118 -2.36 6.11 7.81
C GLY A 118 -1.18 7.06 8.01
N LYS A 119 -1.17 7.85 9.09
CA LYS A 119 -0.04 8.72 9.42
C LYS A 119 1.27 7.94 9.54
N LYS A 120 1.29 6.86 10.32
CA LYS A 120 2.47 5.99 10.48
C LYS A 120 2.94 5.38 9.18
N PHE A 121 2.00 4.95 8.32
CA PHE A 121 2.34 4.42 7.00
C PHE A 121 3.05 5.49 6.15
N PHE A 122 2.48 6.69 6.04
CA PHE A 122 3.06 7.77 5.25
C PHE A 122 4.37 8.31 5.83
N GLU A 123 4.56 8.30 7.15
CA GLU A 123 5.84 8.59 7.79
C GLU A 123 6.92 7.59 7.33
N GLY A 124 6.62 6.29 7.38
CA GLY A 124 7.54 5.25 6.91
C GLY A 124 7.87 5.34 5.42
N VAL A 125 6.87 5.63 4.58
CA VAL A 125 7.07 5.89 3.14
C VAL A 125 8.00 7.09 2.93
N ASN A 126 7.77 8.19 3.66
CA ASN A 126 8.60 9.38 3.59
C ASN A 126 10.07 9.11 3.98
N GLU A 127 10.29 8.35 5.05
CA GLU A 127 11.63 7.95 5.48
C GLU A 127 12.35 7.15 4.40
N ARG A 128 11.68 6.16 3.78
CA ARG A 128 12.24 5.33 2.71
C ARG A 128 12.60 6.15 1.47
N TYR A 129 11.73 7.04 1.02
CA TYR A 129 12.00 7.91 -0.13
C TYR A 129 13.08 8.94 0.16
N THR A 130 13.13 9.48 1.37
CA THR A 130 14.20 10.38 1.80
C THR A 130 15.56 9.65 1.81
N ALA A 131 15.63 8.45 2.34
CA ALA A 131 16.84 7.64 2.33
C ALA A 131 17.30 7.34 0.89
N TYR A 132 16.39 6.93 0.02
CA TYR A 132 16.68 6.68 -1.40
C TYR A 132 17.15 7.95 -2.12
N ALA A 133 16.48 9.08 -1.92
CA ALA A 133 16.85 10.35 -2.54
C ALA A 133 18.24 10.83 -2.13
N LYS A 134 18.63 10.63 -0.85
CA LYS A 134 19.99 10.92 -0.36
C LYS A 134 21.06 10.03 -1.02
N LEU A 135 20.74 8.77 -1.33
CA LEU A 135 21.66 7.89 -2.07
C LEU A 135 21.82 8.32 -3.53
N LEU A 136 20.80 8.91 -4.14
CA LEU A 136 20.84 9.39 -5.51
C LEU A 136 21.56 10.74 -5.66
N GLU A 137 21.46 11.63 -4.67
CA GLU A 137 21.99 13.00 -4.74
C GLU A 137 23.43 13.08 -5.29
N PRO A 138 24.42 12.30 -4.77
CA PRO A 138 25.80 12.36 -5.28
C PRO A 138 25.95 11.81 -6.71
N GLN A 139 24.99 11.00 -7.17
CA GLN A 139 25.06 10.35 -8.49
C GLN A 139 24.43 11.20 -9.59
N ILE A 140 23.38 11.95 -9.26
CA ILE A 140 22.59 12.71 -10.23
C ILE A 140 22.77 14.23 -10.10
N GLY A 141 23.46 14.71 -9.05
CA GLY A 141 23.74 16.14 -8.84
C GLY A 141 22.50 16.98 -8.53
N ILE A 142 21.38 16.38 -8.20
CA ILE A 142 20.12 17.05 -7.81
C ILE A 142 19.96 16.91 -6.31
N PRO A 143 19.74 18.01 -5.55
CA PRO A 143 19.52 17.94 -4.10
C PRO A 143 18.40 16.97 -3.72
N TYR A 144 18.63 16.12 -2.72
CA TYR A 144 17.67 15.08 -2.33
C TYR A 144 16.27 15.64 -2.03
N MET A 145 16.19 16.85 -1.49
CA MET A 145 14.91 17.52 -1.22
C MET A 145 14.07 17.72 -2.49
N VAL A 146 14.72 18.01 -3.62
CA VAL A 146 14.04 18.15 -4.94
C VAL A 146 13.50 16.79 -5.38
N ILE A 147 14.29 15.72 -5.23
CA ILE A 147 13.89 14.36 -5.57
C ILE A 147 12.67 13.93 -4.73
N VAL A 148 12.71 14.18 -3.43
CA VAL A 148 11.59 13.92 -2.52
C VAL A 148 10.36 14.72 -2.92
N CYS A 149 10.50 16.02 -3.22
CA CYS A 149 9.38 16.85 -3.67
C CYS A 149 8.74 16.32 -4.97
N ILE A 150 9.53 15.87 -5.94
CA ILE A 150 9.02 15.28 -7.18
C ILE A 150 8.24 14.00 -6.88
N SER A 151 8.76 13.13 -6.00
CA SER A 151 8.06 11.92 -5.57
C SER A 151 6.71 12.24 -4.92
N TYR A 152 6.64 13.28 -4.07
CA TYR A 152 5.38 13.73 -3.47
C TYR A 152 4.41 14.37 -4.46
N LEU A 153 4.89 15.09 -5.47
CA LEU A 153 4.02 15.66 -6.50
C LEU A 153 3.30 14.55 -7.30
N HIS A 154 3.92 13.41 -7.46
CA HIS A 154 3.33 12.23 -8.09
C HIS A 154 2.16 11.65 -7.28
N PHE A 155 2.25 11.69 -5.95
CA PHE A 155 1.18 11.21 -5.05
C PHE A 155 0.12 12.27 -4.75
N ARG A 156 0.37 13.56 -5.02
CA ARG A 156 -0.56 14.67 -4.73
C ARG A 156 -1.91 14.60 -5.43
N PRO A 157 -2.06 14.14 -6.69
CA PRO A 157 -3.40 14.03 -7.30
C PRO A 157 -4.33 13.11 -6.52
N CYS A 158 -3.77 12.17 -5.76
CA CYS A 158 -4.52 11.23 -4.93
C CYS A 158 -4.75 11.74 -3.49
N MET A 159 -3.98 12.75 -3.02
CA MET A 159 -4.05 13.25 -1.65
C MET A 159 -4.83 14.56 -1.48
N CYS A 160 -5.39 15.15 -2.54
CA CYS A 160 -6.17 16.39 -2.43
C CYS A 160 -7.68 16.06 -2.33
N PRO A 161 -8.29 16.03 -1.13
CA PRO A 161 -9.74 15.93 -0.98
C PRO A 161 -10.46 17.25 -1.31
N LEU A 162 -9.73 18.26 -1.81
CA LEU A 162 -10.25 19.61 -2.00
C LEU A 162 -10.35 20.00 -3.47
N ARG A 163 -11.04 19.23 -4.31
CA ARG A 163 -11.64 19.76 -5.55
C ARG A 163 -12.63 18.76 -6.15
N TYR A 164 -13.77 18.57 -5.49
CA TYR A 164 -15.06 18.35 -6.14
C TYR A 164 -16.11 19.01 -5.23
N VAL A 165 -16.25 20.29 -5.34
CA VAL A 165 -17.48 21.03 -5.11
C VAL A 165 -17.92 21.59 -6.46
#